data_8a06ccd3cadd2272730ebd1b4a14fe3b
#
_entry.id   8a06ccd3cadd2272730ebd1b4a14fe3b
#
_cell.length_a   1.000
_cell.length_b   1.000
_cell.length_c   1.000
_cell.angle_alpha   90.00
_cell.angle_beta   90.00
_cell.angle_gamma   90.00
#
_symmetry.space_group_name_H-M   'P 1'
#
loop_
_entity.id
_entity.type
_entity.pdbx_description
1 polymer ?
#
loop_
_entity_poly.entity_id
_entity_poly.type
_entity_poly.pdbx_seq_one_letter_code
_entity_poly.pdbx_strand_id
1 'polypeptide(L)'
;MTDDITAITALLNEYAQRLDAGDLDGVAELFAAAEVRSTRRDRVLRGTAEVRTIYDPVILYDDGTPGTVHQLTNVTIRVDENGTDATSRCYFTVLQVTAQGLHPILAGEYRDEFARVDGVWRFAAREFAPMLFGDLSRHMRS
;
A
#
# COMPACT_ATOMS: atom_id res chain seq x y z
N MET A 1 -18.97 -4.10 17.89
CA MET A 1 -18.62 -4.84 16.65
C MET A 1 -18.21 -3.84 15.59
N THR A 2 -17.05 -4.05 14.97
CA THR A 2 -16.54 -3.18 13.93
C THR A 2 -17.27 -3.47 12.62
N ASP A 3 -17.77 -2.44 11.95
CA ASP A 3 -18.40 -2.63 10.64
C ASP A 3 -17.34 -2.89 9.55
N ASP A 4 -17.81 -3.36 8.41
CA ASP A 4 -16.94 -3.79 7.31
C ASP A 4 -16.14 -2.62 6.73
N ILE A 5 -16.75 -1.47 6.57
CA ILE A 5 -16.08 -0.26 6.04
C ILE A 5 -14.95 0.17 6.97
N THR A 6 -15.20 0.18 8.28
CA THR A 6 -14.18 0.53 9.26
C THR A 6 -13.03 -0.48 9.24
N ALA A 7 -13.33 -1.77 9.14
CA ALA A 7 -12.30 -2.81 9.10
C ALA A 7 -11.42 -2.70 7.86
N ILE A 8 -12.02 -2.44 6.69
CA ILE A 8 -11.28 -2.28 5.43
C ILE A 8 -10.46 -0.99 5.45
N THR A 9 -11.04 0.10 5.97
CA THR A 9 -10.31 1.36 6.15
C THR A 9 -9.08 1.17 7.04
N ALA A 10 -9.21 0.37 8.10
CA ALA A 10 -8.09 0.07 8.98
C ALA A 10 -6.96 -0.67 8.25
N LEU A 11 -7.29 -1.58 7.34
CA LEU A 11 -6.27 -2.27 6.52
C LEU A 11 -5.52 -1.30 5.61
N LEU A 12 -6.23 -0.39 4.97
CA LEU A 12 -5.61 0.63 4.11
C LEU A 12 -4.67 1.52 4.92
N ASN A 13 -5.12 1.98 6.08
CA ASN A 13 -4.31 2.83 6.95
C ASN A 13 -3.10 2.07 7.50
N GLU A 14 -3.29 0.82 7.88
CA GLU A 14 -2.20 0.00 8.41
C GLU A 14 -1.10 -0.23 7.40
N TYR A 15 -1.44 -0.42 6.14
CA TYR A 15 -0.47 -0.51 5.05
C TYR A 15 0.43 0.73 5.02
N ALA A 16 -0.17 1.92 4.98
CA ALA A 16 0.57 3.18 4.93
C ALA A 16 1.41 3.40 6.19
N GLN A 17 0.85 3.13 7.36
CA GLN A 17 1.53 3.34 8.64
C GLN A 17 2.72 2.40 8.81
N ARG A 18 2.59 1.13 8.45
CA ARG A 18 3.71 0.17 8.49
C ARG A 18 4.83 0.58 7.54
N LEU A 19 4.47 0.99 6.33
CA LEU A 19 5.46 1.42 5.34
C LEU A 19 6.23 2.64 5.82
N ASP A 20 5.54 3.65 6.32
CA ASP A 20 6.17 4.87 6.82
C ASP A 20 6.99 4.64 8.10
N ALA A 21 6.66 3.59 8.86
CA ALA A 21 7.46 3.18 10.02
C ALA A 21 8.71 2.37 9.64
N GLY A 22 8.87 2.00 8.38
CA GLY A 22 9.97 1.15 7.92
C GLY A 22 9.76 -0.33 8.19
N ASP A 23 8.56 -0.72 8.59
CA ASP A 23 8.20 -2.13 8.83
C ASP A 23 7.83 -2.82 7.52
N LEU A 24 8.83 -3.04 6.69
CA LEU A 24 8.64 -3.59 5.34
C LEU A 24 8.17 -5.04 5.37
N ASP A 25 8.63 -5.80 6.35
CA ASP A 25 8.14 -7.18 6.55
C ASP A 25 6.67 -7.18 6.92
N GLY A 26 6.27 -6.28 7.82
CA GLY A 26 4.87 -6.13 8.22
C GLY A 26 3.96 -5.67 7.08
N VAL A 27 4.47 -4.83 6.18
CA VAL A 27 3.75 -4.46 4.95
C VAL A 27 3.48 -5.71 4.11
N ALA A 28 4.51 -6.51 3.86
CA ALA A 28 4.37 -7.70 3.04
C ALA A 28 3.43 -8.74 3.66
N GLU A 29 3.42 -8.86 4.97
CA GLU A 29 2.52 -9.78 5.69
C GLU A 29 1.05 -9.48 5.45
N LEU A 30 0.70 -8.21 5.23
CA LEU A 30 -0.69 -7.83 4.91
C LEU A 30 -1.17 -8.48 3.61
N PHE A 31 -0.25 -8.87 2.74
CA PHE A 31 -0.55 -9.48 1.44
C PHE A 31 -0.28 -10.99 1.42
N ALA A 32 -0.22 -11.65 2.59
CA ALA A 32 0.10 -13.07 2.68
C ALA A 32 -0.83 -13.95 1.85
N ALA A 33 -2.11 -13.59 1.75
CA ALA A 33 -3.12 -14.31 0.97
C ALA A 33 -3.52 -13.57 -0.32
N ALA A 34 -2.68 -12.62 -0.76
CA ALA A 34 -3.03 -11.71 -1.85
C ALA A 34 -2.06 -11.82 -3.03
N GLU A 35 -2.50 -11.29 -4.16
CA GLU A 35 -1.64 -11.02 -5.30
C GLU A 35 -1.52 -9.51 -5.52
N VAL A 36 -0.33 -9.08 -5.94
CA VAL A 36 -0.05 -7.67 -6.23
C VAL A 36 0.50 -7.55 -7.63
N ARG A 37 -0.07 -6.64 -8.40
CA ARG A 37 0.40 -6.30 -9.74
C ARG A 37 0.58 -4.81 -9.87
N SER A 38 1.49 -4.40 -10.75
CA SER A 38 1.72 -3.00 -11.07
C SER A 38 1.36 -2.76 -12.54
N THR A 39 0.78 -1.61 -12.83
CA THR A 39 0.50 -1.22 -14.21
C THR A 39 1.78 -1.01 -15.04
N ARG A 40 2.94 -0.97 -14.38
CA ARG A 40 4.22 -0.73 -15.03
C ARG A 40 5.08 -1.99 -15.19
N ARG A 41 4.58 -3.14 -14.76
CA ARG A 41 5.29 -4.42 -14.84
C ARG A 41 4.32 -5.52 -15.21
N ASP A 42 4.79 -6.51 -15.98
CA ASP A 42 3.97 -7.64 -16.43
C ASP A 42 3.93 -8.79 -15.41
N ARG A 43 4.53 -8.59 -14.24
CA ARG A 43 4.66 -9.65 -13.25
C ARG A 43 3.62 -9.52 -12.16
N VAL A 44 3.00 -10.64 -11.79
CA VAL A 44 2.13 -10.75 -10.62
C VAL A 44 2.93 -11.37 -9.48
N LEU A 45 2.93 -10.72 -8.33
CA LEU A 45 3.60 -11.20 -7.13
C LEU A 45 2.57 -11.76 -6.16
N ARG A 46 2.84 -12.93 -5.59
CA ARG A 46 1.89 -13.63 -4.72
C ARG A 46 2.53 -13.97 -3.39
N GLY A 47 1.80 -13.61 -2.30
CA GLY A 47 2.18 -13.95 -0.94
C GLY A 47 3.31 -13.08 -0.40
N THR A 48 3.61 -13.31 0.89
CA THR A 48 4.51 -12.45 1.67
C THR A 48 5.90 -12.33 1.05
N ALA A 49 6.52 -13.44 0.68
CA ALA A 49 7.91 -13.43 0.22
C ALA A 49 8.07 -12.69 -1.11
N GLU A 50 7.16 -12.93 -2.06
CA GLU A 50 7.22 -12.26 -3.36
C GLU A 50 6.86 -10.78 -3.24
N VAL A 51 5.81 -10.45 -2.48
CA VAL A 51 5.39 -9.06 -2.29
C VAL A 51 6.48 -8.25 -1.57
N ARG A 52 7.18 -8.89 -0.63
CA ARG A 52 8.29 -8.22 0.08
C ARG A 52 9.34 -7.65 -0.87
N THR A 53 9.56 -8.29 -2.02
CA THR A 53 10.56 -7.84 -2.99
C THR A 53 10.25 -6.47 -3.60
N ILE A 54 9.00 -6.04 -3.57
CA ILE A 54 8.61 -4.69 -4.05
C ILE A 54 9.35 -3.62 -3.27
N TYR A 55 9.60 -3.86 -1.99
CA TYR A 55 10.14 -2.88 -1.05
C TYR A 55 11.67 -3.00 -0.87
N ASP A 56 12.33 -3.97 -1.52
CA ASP A 56 13.78 -4.13 -1.45
C ASP A 56 14.54 -2.84 -1.82
N PRO A 57 14.11 -2.07 -2.84
CA PRO A 57 14.80 -0.83 -3.18
C PRO A 57 14.55 0.34 -2.22
N VAL A 58 13.60 0.22 -1.29
CA VAL A 58 13.27 1.32 -0.37
C VAL A 58 14.47 1.62 0.53
N ILE A 59 14.83 2.90 0.59
CA ILE A 59 15.94 3.37 1.43
C ILE A 59 15.41 3.57 2.86
N LEU A 60 16.04 2.91 3.83
CA LEU A 60 15.79 3.15 5.25
C LEU A 60 16.94 3.96 5.82
N TYR A 61 16.60 5.03 6.54
CA TYR A 61 17.57 5.94 7.14
C TYR A 61 17.96 5.48 8.55
N ASP A 62 18.79 6.26 9.25
CA ASP A 62 19.34 5.88 10.54
C ASP A 62 18.28 5.64 11.61
N ASP A 63 17.14 6.30 11.52
CA ASP A 63 16.01 6.09 12.43
C ASP A 63 15.19 4.82 12.10
N GLY A 64 15.57 4.09 11.05
CA GLY A 64 14.89 2.88 10.60
C GLY A 64 13.67 3.14 9.71
N THR A 65 13.40 4.41 9.35
CA THR A 65 12.25 4.76 8.50
C THR A 65 12.70 5.23 7.12
N PRO A 66 11.81 5.18 6.12
CA PRO A 66 12.11 5.72 4.79
C PRO A 66 12.00 7.24 4.72
N GLY A 67 11.61 7.92 5.80
CA GLY A 67 11.44 9.37 5.80
C GLY A 67 10.29 9.85 4.93
N THR A 68 9.27 9.02 4.75
CA THR A 68 8.10 9.33 3.91
C THR A 68 6.83 9.37 4.72
N VAL A 69 5.82 10.03 4.15
CA VAL A 69 4.43 9.91 4.62
C VAL A 69 3.59 9.55 3.41
N HIS A 70 2.90 8.40 3.49
CA HIS A 70 1.93 7.98 2.50
C HIS A 70 0.55 8.50 2.90
N GLN A 71 -0.06 9.30 2.05
CA GLN A 71 -1.43 9.79 2.24
C GLN A 71 -2.35 9.06 1.28
N LEU A 72 -3.41 8.46 1.81
CA LEU A 72 -4.46 7.81 1.03
C LEU A 72 -5.67 8.73 1.02
N THR A 73 -6.13 9.10 -0.16
CA THR A 73 -7.22 10.06 -0.34
C THR A 73 -8.24 9.54 -1.34
N ASN A 74 -9.40 10.19 -1.38
CA ASN A 74 -10.46 9.87 -2.34
C ASN A 74 -10.84 8.38 -2.29
N VAL A 75 -11.01 7.86 -1.07
CA VAL A 75 -11.25 6.44 -0.84
C VAL A 75 -12.71 6.11 -1.11
N THR A 76 -12.93 5.10 -1.94
CA THR A 76 -14.25 4.51 -2.17
C THR A 76 -14.16 3.03 -1.86
N ILE A 77 -15.02 2.54 -0.97
CA ILE A 77 -15.08 1.13 -0.58
C ILE A 77 -16.47 0.60 -0.91
N ARG A 78 -16.52 -0.58 -1.53
CA ARG A 78 -17.76 -1.28 -1.83
C ARG A 78 -17.69 -2.69 -1.26
N VAL A 79 -18.63 -3.02 -0.41
CA VAL A 79 -18.79 -4.38 0.15
C VAL A 79 -19.92 -5.03 -0.62
N ASP A 80 -19.71 -6.28 -1.06
CA ASP A 80 -20.76 -6.97 -1.80
C ASP A 80 -21.92 -7.43 -0.89
N GLU A 81 -23.01 -7.89 -1.51
CA GLU A 81 -24.25 -8.20 -0.78
C GLU A 81 -24.06 -9.34 0.23
N ASN A 82 -23.19 -10.29 -0.04
CA ASN A 82 -22.96 -11.42 0.87
C ASN A 82 -22.00 -11.09 2.01
N GLY A 83 -21.33 -9.91 1.97
CA GLY A 83 -20.44 -9.47 3.04
C GLY A 83 -19.14 -10.25 3.11
N THR A 84 -18.73 -10.94 2.05
CA THR A 84 -17.49 -11.73 2.02
C THR A 84 -16.43 -11.19 1.10
N ASP A 85 -16.78 -10.29 0.19
CA ASP A 85 -15.87 -9.68 -0.76
C ASP A 85 -16.08 -8.17 -0.77
N ALA A 86 -15.01 -7.45 -1.01
CA ALA A 86 -15.07 -5.99 -1.12
C ALA A 86 -14.00 -5.49 -2.09
N THR A 87 -14.21 -4.29 -2.59
CA THR A 87 -13.24 -3.57 -3.42
C THR A 87 -13.03 -2.17 -2.88
N SER A 88 -11.86 -1.60 -3.15
CA SER A 88 -11.63 -0.19 -2.89
C SER A 88 -10.79 0.44 -4.00
N ARG A 89 -10.96 1.75 -4.14
CA ARG A 89 -10.08 2.61 -4.94
C ARG A 89 -9.69 3.80 -4.08
N CYS A 90 -8.45 4.21 -4.18
CA CYS A 90 -8.01 5.45 -3.57
C CYS A 90 -6.82 6.01 -4.32
N TYR A 91 -6.57 7.29 -4.15
CA TYR A 91 -5.30 7.89 -4.55
C TYR A 91 -4.30 7.77 -3.40
N PHE A 92 -3.03 7.68 -3.76
CA PHE A 92 -1.95 7.80 -2.79
C PHE A 92 -1.01 8.93 -3.22
N THR A 93 -0.46 9.60 -2.23
CA THR A 93 0.57 10.62 -2.42
C THR A 93 1.67 10.34 -1.41
N VAL A 94 2.90 10.28 -1.88
CA VAL A 94 4.07 10.08 -1.01
C VAL A 94 4.77 11.41 -0.83
N LEU A 95 4.88 11.86 0.41
CA LEU A 95 5.58 13.08 0.79
C LEU A 95 6.94 12.73 1.39
N GLN A 96 7.95 13.53 1.07
CA GLN A 96 9.29 13.38 1.66
C GLN A 96 9.96 14.74 1.72
N VAL A 97 10.82 14.95 2.72
CA VAL A 97 11.67 16.13 2.78
C VAL A 97 12.90 15.89 1.90
N THR A 98 13.10 16.77 0.93
CA THR A 98 14.23 16.74 0.00
C THR A 98 15.12 17.95 0.24
N ALA A 99 16.17 18.10 -0.55
CA ALA A 99 17.04 19.29 -0.48
C ALA A 99 16.27 20.59 -0.74
N GLN A 100 15.08 20.50 -1.36
CA GLN A 100 14.23 21.64 -1.68
C GLN A 100 13.09 21.84 -0.70
N GLY A 101 13.05 21.04 0.38
CA GLY A 101 12.00 21.08 1.39
C GLY A 101 11.03 19.92 1.28
N LEU A 102 9.83 20.09 1.83
CA LEU A 102 8.79 19.08 1.79
C LEU A 102 8.15 19.02 0.40
N HIS A 103 8.21 17.86 -0.25
CA HIS A 103 7.70 17.68 -1.60
C HIS A 103 6.92 16.38 -1.76
N PRO A 104 5.89 16.37 -2.61
CA PRO A 104 5.35 15.11 -3.13
C PRO A 104 6.38 14.51 -4.10
N ILE A 105 6.69 13.23 -3.91
CA ILE A 105 7.67 12.52 -4.75
C ILE A 105 7.04 11.48 -5.67
N LEU A 106 5.81 11.08 -5.37
CA LEU A 106 5.09 10.07 -6.14
C LEU A 106 3.61 10.19 -5.83
N ALA A 107 2.77 10.03 -6.85
CA ALA A 107 1.33 9.93 -6.67
C ALA A 107 0.75 8.93 -7.65
N GLY A 108 -0.32 8.28 -7.25
CA GLY A 108 -0.98 7.29 -8.09
C GLY A 108 -2.25 6.77 -7.46
N GLU A 109 -2.59 5.54 -7.81
CA GLU A 109 -3.84 4.91 -7.41
C GLU A 109 -3.58 3.49 -6.94
N TYR A 110 -4.30 3.08 -5.90
CA TYR A 110 -4.45 1.68 -5.51
C TYR A 110 -5.86 1.23 -5.85
N ARG A 111 -5.97 0.07 -6.52
CA ARG A 111 -7.22 -0.65 -6.72
C ARG A 111 -7.08 -1.98 -6.00
N ASP A 112 -7.89 -2.15 -4.95
CA ASP A 112 -7.73 -3.27 -4.04
C ASP A 112 -8.98 -4.14 -4.01
N GLU A 113 -8.75 -5.43 -3.80
CA GLU A 113 -9.79 -6.40 -3.48
C GLU A 113 -9.52 -6.98 -2.12
N PHE A 114 -10.59 -7.26 -1.38
CA PHE A 114 -10.54 -7.81 -0.03
C PHE A 114 -11.43 -9.04 0.05
N ALA A 115 -11.06 -9.96 0.92
CA ALA A 115 -11.89 -11.13 1.24
C ALA A 115 -12.02 -11.23 2.75
N ARG A 116 -13.21 -11.62 3.20
CA ARG A 116 -13.48 -11.90 4.60
C ARG A 116 -13.39 -13.41 4.80
N VAL A 117 -12.40 -13.84 5.60
CA VAL A 117 -12.14 -15.25 5.87
C VAL A 117 -12.16 -15.43 7.37
N ASP A 118 -12.98 -16.38 7.85
CA ASP A 118 -13.14 -16.65 9.27
C ASP A 118 -13.47 -15.37 10.08
N GLY A 119 -14.31 -14.51 9.49
CA GLY A 119 -14.73 -13.25 10.11
C GLY A 119 -13.72 -12.12 10.05
N VAL A 120 -12.57 -12.31 9.39
CA VAL A 120 -11.49 -11.31 9.33
C VAL A 120 -11.30 -10.85 7.89
N TRP A 121 -11.34 -9.54 7.65
CA TRP A 121 -11.04 -8.95 6.35
C TRP A 121 -9.53 -8.97 6.08
N ARG A 122 -9.17 -9.31 4.85
CA ARG A 122 -7.78 -9.36 4.39
C ARG A 122 -7.68 -8.82 2.97
N PHE A 123 -6.52 -8.31 2.61
CA PHE A 123 -6.23 -8.04 1.19
C PHE A 123 -6.25 -9.35 0.40
N ALA A 124 -6.93 -9.33 -0.74
CA ALA A 124 -6.96 -10.44 -1.70
C ALA A 124 -6.23 -10.10 -2.99
N ALA A 125 -6.22 -8.83 -3.40
CA ALA A 125 -5.48 -8.36 -4.56
C ALA A 125 -5.22 -6.87 -4.46
N ARG A 126 -4.12 -6.43 -5.04
CA ARG A 126 -3.84 -5.00 -5.24
C ARG A 126 -3.32 -4.78 -6.66
N GLU A 127 -3.85 -3.77 -7.33
CA GLU A 127 -3.22 -3.18 -8.50
C GLU A 127 -2.64 -1.83 -8.11
N PHE A 128 -1.34 -1.70 -8.27
CA PHE A 128 -0.58 -0.49 -7.99
C PHE A 128 -0.39 0.28 -9.29
N ALA A 129 -0.92 1.49 -9.36
CA ALA A 129 -0.88 2.32 -10.57
C ALA A 129 -0.20 3.65 -10.26
N PRO A 130 1.15 3.72 -10.31
CA PRO A 130 1.85 4.99 -10.17
C PRO A 130 1.57 5.86 -11.40
N MET A 131 1.28 7.13 -11.18
CA MET A 131 0.80 8.04 -12.23
C MET A 131 1.66 9.28 -12.39
N LEU A 132 2.09 9.89 -11.30
CA LEU A 132 2.86 11.13 -11.29
C LEU A 132 4.16 10.90 -10.52
N PHE A 133 5.27 11.27 -11.14
CA PHE A 133 6.61 11.00 -10.59
C PHE A 133 7.34 12.31 -10.31
N GLY A 134 7.75 12.46 -9.06
CA GLY A 134 8.70 13.49 -8.64
C GLY A 134 10.09 12.91 -8.52
N ASP A 135 10.89 13.45 -7.60
CA ASP A 135 12.25 12.97 -7.35
C ASP A 135 12.21 11.80 -6.33
N LEU A 136 12.44 10.60 -6.83
CA LEU A 136 12.45 9.38 -6.02
C LEU A 136 13.83 9.01 -5.49
N SER A 137 14.88 9.81 -5.77
CA SER A 137 16.25 9.43 -5.49
C SER A 137 16.57 9.21 -4.00
N ARG A 138 15.78 9.81 -3.10
CA ARG A 138 15.92 9.65 -1.64
C ARG A 138 15.03 8.57 -1.06
N HIS A 139 14.15 7.98 -1.88
CA HIS A 139 13.20 6.95 -1.45
C HIS A 139 13.59 5.58 -1.98
N MET A 140 14.00 5.51 -3.23
CA MET A 140 14.26 4.24 -3.91
C MET A 140 15.69 4.21 -4.46
N ARG A 141 16.39 3.11 -4.21
CA ARG A 141 17.65 2.85 -4.90
C ARG A 141 17.36 2.52 -6.37
N SER A 142 18.23 2.98 -7.23
CA SER A 142 18.13 2.70 -8.68
C SER A 142 18.59 1.29 -9.02
#